data_b1a8f26374fef63fb87bd477012971a9
#
_entry.id   b1a8f26374fef63fb87bd477012971a9
#
_cell.length_a   1.000
_cell.length_b   1.000
_cell.length_c   1.000
_cell.angle_alpha   90.00
_cell.angle_beta   90.00
_cell.angle_gamma   90.00
#
_symmetry.space_group_name_H-M   'P 1'
#
loop_
_entity.id
_entity.type
_entity.pdbx_description
1 polymer ?
#
loop_
_entity_poly.entity_id
_entity_poly.type
_entity_poly.pdbx_seq_one_letter_code
_entity_poly.pdbx_strand_id
1 'polypeptide(L)'
;MTERQSAREMVALLADDFREIPYPERQSKPDGPLAWQGYDASCARAAERTGERESVVCGTARVEGTRAVLIAFEFGFLGGSLGERTGDRLEAAYTYAREHRLPVVPLVATGGSRMQEGMLALTQLQRVARQSALTRAAGLPQIAVLRDPTTGGGWATLGAGAD
;
A
#
# COMPACT_ATOMS: atom_id res chain seq x y z
N MET A 1 8.48 -22.59 10.38
CA MET A 1 7.85 -21.27 10.15
C MET A 1 7.92 -21.01 8.66
N THR A 2 6.81 -20.91 7.99
CA THR A 2 6.80 -20.55 6.55
C THR A 2 7.27 -19.13 6.43
N GLU A 3 8.32 -18.89 5.65
CA GLU A 3 8.85 -17.56 5.40
C GLU A 3 7.76 -16.69 4.75
N ARG A 4 7.57 -15.47 5.24
CA ARG A 4 6.53 -14.57 4.71
C ARG A 4 6.97 -14.04 3.37
N GLN A 5 6.13 -14.21 2.36
CA GLN A 5 6.38 -13.68 1.02
C GLN A 5 6.43 -12.14 1.03
N SER A 6 7.41 -11.59 0.34
CA SER A 6 7.53 -10.15 0.09
C SER A 6 6.44 -9.65 -0.85
N ALA A 7 6.31 -8.32 -0.97
CA ALA A 7 5.40 -7.71 -1.93
C ALA A 7 5.69 -8.16 -3.37
N ARG A 8 6.97 -8.17 -3.76
CA ARG A 8 7.40 -8.56 -5.12
C ARG A 8 7.16 -10.04 -5.41
N GLU A 9 7.41 -10.92 -4.45
CA GLU A 9 7.11 -12.35 -4.60
C GLU A 9 5.61 -12.61 -4.78
N MET A 10 4.77 -11.89 -4.03
CA MET A 10 3.32 -11.99 -4.20
C MET A 10 2.86 -11.51 -5.57
N VAL A 11 3.41 -10.40 -6.05
CA VAL A 11 3.11 -9.90 -7.41
C VAL A 11 3.54 -10.92 -8.45
N ALA A 12 4.76 -11.46 -8.34
CA ALA A 12 5.28 -12.43 -9.29
C ALA A 12 4.50 -13.76 -9.29
N LEU A 13 3.91 -14.13 -8.15
CA LEU A 13 3.07 -15.33 -8.03
C LEU A 13 1.71 -15.17 -8.72
N LEU A 14 1.15 -13.96 -8.72
CA LEU A 14 -0.24 -13.71 -9.14
C LEU A 14 -0.37 -13.09 -10.52
N ALA A 15 0.69 -12.46 -11.03
CA ALA A 15 0.55 -11.59 -12.19
C ALA A 15 1.81 -11.52 -13.05
N ASP A 16 1.59 -11.16 -14.32
CA ASP A 16 2.62 -10.88 -15.31
C ASP A 16 2.65 -9.36 -15.63
N ASP A 17 3.72 -8.92 -16.30
CA ASP A 17 3.86 -7.54 -16.82
C ASP A 17 3.68 -6.44 -15.75
N PHE A 18 4.20 -6.66 -14.54
CA PHE A 18 4.09 -5.66 -13.48
C PHE A 18 4.90 -4.41 -13.83
N ARG A 19 4.22 -3.25 -13.79
CA ARG A 19 4.82 -1.93 -13.99
C ARG A 19 4.37 -0.99 -12.90
N GLU A 20 5.32 -0.43 -12.16
CA GLU A 20 4.99 0.50 -11.08
C GLU A 20 4.28 1.75 -11.61
N ILE A 21 3.30 2.20 -10.84
CA ILE A 21 2.59 3.47 -11.08
C ILE A 21 3.42 4.59 -10.46
N PRO A 22 3.72 5.67 -11.22
CA PRO A 22 4.38 6.84 -10.67
C PRO A 22 3.57 7.48 -9.55
N TYR A 23 4.25 8.00 -8.54
CA TYR A 23 3.67 8.72 -7.41
C TYR A 23 4.50 9.97 -7.12
N PRO A 24 3.89 11.03 -6.52
CA PRO A 24 4.62 12.24 -6.17
C PRO A 24 5.72 11.94 -5.13
N GLU A 25 6.91 12.47 -5.37
CA GLU A 25 7.95 12.47 -4.33
C GLU A 25 7.62 13.49 -3.24
N ARG A 26 7.75 13.08 -2.00
CA ARG A 26 7.53 13.94 -0.83
C ARG A 26 8.85 14.20 -0.12
N GLN A 27 9.14 15.47 0.14
CA GLN A 27 10.19 15.82 1.07
C GLN A 27 9.71 15.56 2.51
N SER A 28 10.52 14.89 3.31
CA SER A 28 10.27 14.66 4.73
C SER A 28 11.22 15.47 5.59
N LYS A 29 10.74 15.86 6.78
CA LYS A 29 11.59 16.40 7.83
C LYS A 29 12.45 15.28 8.41
N PRO A 30 13.63 15.59 8.97
CA PRO A 30 14.41 14.61 9.70
C PRO A 30 13.57 13.93 10.79
N ASP A 31 13.67 12.60 10.84
CA ASP A 31 12.87 11.75 11.74
C ASP A 31 11.34 11.97 11.66
N GLY A 32 10.87 12.40 10.49
CA GLY A 32 9.47 12.49 10.16
C GLY A 32 8.72 13.68 10.80
N PRO A 33 7.37 13.68 10.73
CA PRO A 33 6.56 14.84 11.14
C PRO A 33 6.59 15.10 12.65
N LEU A 34 6.88 14.10 13.46
CA LEU A 34 6.97 14.21 14.92
C LEU A 34 8.42 14.31 15.45
N ALA A 35 9.43 14.37 14.55
CA ALA A 35 10.82 14.24 14.92
C ALA A 35 11.06 13.01 15.83
N TRP A 36 10.47 11.87 15.46
CA TRP A 36 10.55 10.62 16.22
C TRP A 36 11.96 10.04 16.10
N GLN A 37 12.73 10.16 17.17
CA GLN A 37 14.13 9.79 17.18
C GLN A 37 14.38 8.38 16.62
N GLY A 38 15.23 8.29 15.57
CA GLY A 38 15.59 7.04 14.91
C GLY A 38 14.58 6.55 13.86
N TYR A 39 13.56 7.36 13.51
CA TYR A 39 12.60 6.96 12.48
C TYR A 39 13.26 6.83 11.11
N ASP A 40 14.07 7.80 10.68
CA ASP A 40 14.80 7.72 9.41
C ASP A 40 15.75 6.52 9.36
N ALA A 41 16.46 6.24 10.46
CA ALA A 41 17.32 5.07 10.56
C ALA A 41 16.52 3.75 10.47
N SER A 42 15.30 3.73 11.01
CA SER A 42 14.41 2.56 10.92
C SER A 42 13.89 2.35 9.51
N CYS A 43 13.54 3.43 8.80
CA CYS A 43 13.18 3.40 7.37
C CYS A 43 14.36 2.89 6.52
N ALA A 44 15.57 3.40 6.77
CA ALA A 44 16.77 2.98 6.04
C ALA A 44 17.05 1.49 6.21
N ARG A 45 17.02 0.98 7.45
CA ARG A 45 17.19 -0.46 7.72
C ARG A 45 16.09 -1.32 7.08
N ALA A 46 14.85 -0.83 7.08
CA ALA A 46 13.75 -1.52 6.42
C ALA A 46 13.96 -1.58 4.91
N ALA A 47 14.38 -0.47 4.30
CA ALA A 47 14.68 -0.40 2.86
C ALA A 47 15.86 -1.33 2.48
N GLU A 48 16.92 -1.36 3.27
CA GLU A 48 18.07 -2.26 3.05
C GLU A 48 17.63 -3.74 3.10
N ARG A 49 16.79 -4.09 4.08
CA ARG A 49 16.34 -5.47 4.28
C ARG A 49 15.33 -5.94 3.22
N THR A 50 14.44 -5.08 2.78
CA THR A 50 13.33 -5.44 1.87
C THR A 50 13.60 -5.11 0.41
N GLY A 51 14.55 -4.21 0.14
CA GLY A 51 14.73 -3.61 -1.19
C GLY A 51 13.66 -2.58 -1.57
N GLU A 52 12.71 -2.29 -0.66
CA GLU A 52 11.61 -1.36 -0.92
C GLU A 52 11.80 -0.03 -0.17
N ARG A 53 11.28 1.04 -0.75
CA ARG A 53 11.34 2.38 -0.17
C ARG A 53 10.15 2.73 0.72
N GLU A 54 9.13 1.86 0.72
CA GLU A 54 7.89 2.07 1.48
C GLU A 54 7.18 0.72 1.70
N SER A 55 6.19 0.73 2.57
CA SER A 55 5.40 -0.44 2.96
C SER A 55 4.44 -0.96 1.88
N VAL A 56 4.39 -0.33 0.73
CA VAL A 56 3.51 -0.73 -0.37
C VAL A 56 4.19 -0.52 -1.72
N VAL A 57 3.94 -1.45 -2.63
CA VAL A 57 4.33 -1.39 -4.04
C VAL A 57 3.05 -1.41 -4.87
N CYS A 58 2.87 -0.40 -5.71
CA CYS A 58 1.66 -0.25 -6.53
C CYS A 58 2.02 -0.25 -8.02
N GLY A 59 1.29 -1.00 -8.80
CA GLY A 59 1.54 -1.08 -10.23
C GLY A 59 0.39 -1.68 -11.02
N THR A 60 0.49 -1.58 -12.34
CA THR A 60 -0.37 -2.32 -13.25
C THR A 60 0.21 -3.70 -13.52
N ALA A 61 -0.64 -4.67 -13.73
CA ALA A 61 -0.23 -6.02 -14.08
C ALA A 61 -1.34 -6.75 -14.85
N ARG A 62 -1.04 -7.97 -15.32
CA ARG A 62 -2.02 -8.89 -15.87
C ARG A 62 -2.19 -10.07 -14.92
N VAL A 63 -3.41 -10.26 -14.44
CA VAL A 63 -3.82 -11.42 -13.66
C VAL A 63 -4.65 -12.32 -14.57
N GLU A 64 -4.11 -13.48 -14.92
CA GLU A 64 -4.75 -14.40 -15.91
C GLU A 64 -5.23 -13.67 -17.18
N GLY A 65 -4.38 -12.80 -17.71
CA GLY A 65 -4.67 -12.04 -18.93
C GLY A 65 -5.50 -10.77 -18.73
N THR A 66 -6.10 -10.56 -17.58
CA THR A 66 -6.91 -9.37 -17.26
C THR A 66 -6.03 -8.28 -16.64
N ARG A 67 -6.08 -7.08 -17.18
CA ARG A 67 -5.35 -5.94 -16.61
C ARG A 67 -6.00 -5.48 -15.31
N ALA A 68 -5.16 -5.23 -14.30
CA ALA A 68 -5.58 -4.73 -12.99
C ALA A 68 -4.52 -3.80 -12.40
N VAL A 69 -4.91 -3.00 -11.42
CA VAL A 69 -3.98 -2.30 -10.53
C VAL A 69 -3.78 -3.16 -9.30
N LEU A 70 -2.53 -3.58 -9.07
CA LEU A 70 -2.13 -4.30 -7.87
C LEU A 70 -1.53 -3.35 -6.84
N ILE A 71 -1.91 -3.55 -5.58
CA ILE A 71 -1.40 -2.84 -4.41
C ILE A 71 -0.82 -3.91 -3.47
N ALA A 72 0.48 -4.15 -3.51
CA ALA A 72 1.11 -5.20 -2.73
C ALA A 72 1.82 -4.62 -1.49
N PHE A 73 1.40 -5.04 -0.30
CA PHE A 73 2.02 -4.62 0.95
C PHE A 73 3.29 -5.39 1.25
N GLU A 74 4.35 -4.65 1.61
CA GLU A 74 5.61 -5.18 2.12
C GLU A 74 5.61 -5.10 3.65
N PHE A 75 5.28 -6.21 4.29
CA PHE A 75 5.22 -6.26 5.76
C PHE A 75 6.59 -6.08 6.41
N GLY A 76 7.67 -6.48 5.71
CA GLY A 76 9.04 -6.25 6.15
C GLY A 76 9.40 -4.77 6.31
N PHE A 77 8.71 -3.88 5.58
CA PHE A 77 8.89 -2.43 5.74
C PHE A 77 7.98 -1.91 6.86
N LEU A 78 8.54 -1.70 8.03
CA LEU A 78 7.86 -1.17 9.24
C LEU A 78 6.48 -1.81 9.52
N GLY A 79 6.40 -3.14 9.40
CA GLY A 79 5.16 -3.88 9.67
C GLY A 79 4.04 -3.62 8.65
N GLY A 80 4.37 -3.23 7.43
CA GLY A 80 3.35 -2.87 6.42
C GLY A 80 2.52 -1.66 6.83
N SER A 81 3.03 -0.79 7.71
CA SER A 81 2.26 0.31 8.30
C SER A 81 2.01 1.45 7.31
N LEU A 82 0.85 2.09 7.46
CA LEU A 82 0.42 3.19 6.60
C LEU A 82 0.93 4.53 7.16
N GLY A 83 1.86 5.15 6.42
CA GLY A 83 2.31 6.51 6.62
C GLY A 83 1.92 7.42 5.44
N GLU A 84 2.34 8.68 5.44
CA GLU A 84 2.00 9.65 4.38
C GLU A 84 2.44 9.18 2.99
N ARG A 85 3.68 8.66 2.88
CA ARG A 85 4.19 8.13 1.61
C ARG A 85 3.44 6.89 1.14
N THR A 86 3.00 6.06 2.07
CA THR A 86 2.10 4.94 1.75
C THR A 86 0.79 5.49 1.17
N GLY A 87 0.20 6.48 1.83
CA GLY A 87 -1.02 7.15 1.36
C GLY A 87 -0.88 7.75 -0.04
N ASP A 88 0.24 8.39 -0.34
CA ASP A 88 0.52 8.95 -1.67
C ASP A 88 0.55 7.87 -2.75
N ARG A 89 1.19 6.74 -2.49
CA ARG A 89 1.23 5.59 -3.42
C ARG A 89 -0.14 4.96 -3.62
N LEU A 90 -0.89 4.79 -2.55
CA LEU A 90 -2.25 4.26 -2.60
C LEU A 90 -3.18 5.18 -3.39
N GLU A 91 -3.14 6.48 -3.13
CA GLU A 91 -3.95 7.46 -3.86
C GLU A 91 -3.61 7.47 -5.35
N ALA A 92 -2.33 7.45 -5.70
CA ALA A 92 -1.88 7.36 -7.09
C ALA A 92 -2.40 6.08 -7.78
N ALA A 93 -2.34 4.93 -7.09
CA ALA A 93 -2.83 3.66 -7.60
C ALA A 93 -4.34 3.66 -7.88
N TYR A 94 -5.13 4.10 -6.91
CA TYR A 94 -6.59 4.21 -7.08
C TYR A 94 -7.00 5.22 -8.15
N THR A 95 -6.31 6.36 -8.22
CA THR A 95 -6.55 7.37 -9.25
C THR A 95 -6.24 6.81 -10.63
N TYR A 96 -5.09 6.16 -10.79
CA TYR A 96 -4.72 5.50 -12.04
C TYR A 96 -5.77 4.45 -12.47
N ALA A 97 -6.24 3.63 -11.52
CA ALA A 97 -7.25 2.63 -11.80
C ALA A 97 -8.55 3.26 -12.34
N ARG A 98 -9.01 4.36 -11.75
CA ARG A 98 -10.21 5.08 -12.25
C ARG A 98 -10.00 5.68 -13.62
N GLU A 99 -8.86 6.33 -13.86
CA GLU A 99 -8.52 6.95 -15.16
C GLU A 99 -8.45 5.94 -16.29
N HIS A 100 -7.98 4.74 -16.00
CA HIS A 100 -7.79 3.67 -16.99
C HIS A 100 -8.87 2.58 -16.95
N ARG A 101 -9.91 2.77 -16.13
CA ARG A 101 -11.03 1.82 -15.98
C ARG A 101 -10.57 0.40 -15.62
N LEU A 102 -9.67 0.29 -14.65
CA LEU A 102 -9.11 -0.98 -14.19
C LEU A 102 -9.63 -1.36 -12.81
N PRO A 103 -9.82 -2.66 -12.53
CA PRO A 103 -10.08 -3.14 -11.18
C PRO A 103 -8.86 -2.92 -10.28
N VAL A 104 -9.10 -2.82 -8.98
CA VAL A 104 -8.06 -2.67 -7.95
C VAL A 104 -7.97 -3.94 -7.11
N VAL A 105 -6.78 -4.48 -6.98
CA VAL A 105 -6.52 -5.71 -6.21
C VAL A 105 -5.49 -5.43 -5.12
N PRO A 106 -5.92 -5.05 -3.90
CA PRO A 106 -5.03 -4.91 -2.76
C PRO A 106 -4.64 -6.29 -2.19
N LEU A 107 -3.34 -6.54 -2.11
CA LEU A 107 -2.73 -7.70 -1.44
C LEU A 107 -2.24 -7.22 -0.07
N VAL A 108 -3.12 -7.19 0.92
CA VAL A 108 -2.93 -6.48 2.18
C VAL A 108 -2.16 -7.32 3.19
N ALA A 109 -1.11 -6.74 3.76
CA ALA A 109 -0.40 -7.26 4.93
C ALA A 109 0.09 -6.06 5.76
N THR A 110 -0.62 -5.74 6.85
CA THR A 110 -0.38 -4.49 7.58
C THR A 110 -0.70 -4.60 9.06
N GLY A 111 0.12 -3.93 9.87
CA GLY A 111 -0.15 -3.69 11.29
C GLY A 111 -1.03 -2.46 11.55
N GLY A 112 -1.39 -1.67 10.52
CA GLY A 112 -2.22 -0.48 10.63
C GLY A 112 -1.45 0.82 10.46
N SER A 113 -1.84 1.88 11.18
CA SER A 113 -1.24 3.21 11.07
C SER A 113 0.18 3.27 11.61
N ARG A 114 1.05 4.03 10.94
CA ARG A 114 2.46 4.23 11.33
C ARG A 114 2.57 5.16 12.53
N MET A 115 2.89 4.62 13.69
CA MET A 115 2.95 5.38 14.95
C MET A 115 3.89 6.59 14.91
N GLN A 116 5.03 6.46 14.23
CA GLN A 116 6.05 7.50 14.12
C GLN A 116 5.56 8.76 13.38
N GLU A 117 4.46 8.66 12.66
CA GLU A 117 3.86 9.79 11.94
C GLU A 117 2.61 10.35 12.63
N GLY A 118 2.17 9.73 13.73
CA GLY A 118 1.07 10.23 14.57
C GLY A 118 -0.24 10.44 13.80
N MET A 119 -0.86 11.61 13.98
CA MET A 119 -2.14 11.94 13.34
C MET A 119 -2.07 11.94 11.82
N LEU A 120 -0.92 12.24 11.21
CA LEU A 120 -0.77 12.17 9.76
C LEU A 120 -0.94 10.75 9.23
N ALA A 121 -0.48 9.74 9.99
CA ALA A 121 -0.74 8.35 9.64
C ALA A 121 -2.23 7.99 9.73
N LEU A 122 -2.95 8.50 10.72
CA LEU A 122 -4.40 8.28 10.84
C LEU A 122 -5.18 8.92 9.69
N THR A 123 -4.77 10.08 9.21
CA THR A 123 -5.43 10.73 8.07
C THR A 123 -5.30 9.92 6.78
N GLN A 124 -4.31 9.03 6.67
CA GLN A 124 -4.19 8.16 5.51
C GLN A 124 -5.36 7.17 5.40
N LEU A 125 -5.92 6.75 6.51
CA LEU A 125 -7.10 5.88 6.53
C LEU A 125 -8.30 6.55 5.86
N GLN A 126 -8.51 7.84 6.13
CA GLN A 126 -9.56 8.63 5.48
C GLN A 126 -9.30 8.81 3.98
N ARG A 127 -8.03 9.05 3.60
CA ARG A 127 -7.64 9.12 2.18
C ARG A 127 -7.97 7.82 1.46
N VAL A 128 -7.57 6.69 2.02
CA VAL A 128 -7.83 5.37 1.42
C VAL A 128 -9.33 5.08 1.33
N ALA A 129 -10.08 5.32 2.39
CA ALA A 129 -11.52 5.13 2.40
C ALA A 129 -12.21 5.98 1.32
N ARG A 130 -11.78 7.25 1.15
CA ARG A 130 -12.25 8.13 0.08
C ARG A 130 -11.93 7.55 -1.31
N GLN A 131 -10.70 7.07 -1.52
CA GLN A 131 -10.30 6.49 -2.81
C GLN A 131 -11.13 5.23 -3.14
N SER A 132 -11.34 4.37 -2.16
CA SER A 132 -12.20 3.19 -2.30
C SER A 132 -13.63 3.57 -2.68
N ALA A 133 -14.23 4.54 -1.98
CA ALA A 133 -15.58 5.03 -2.26
C ALA A 133 -15.71 5.62 -3.68
N LEU A 134 -14.74 6.42 -4.12
CA LEU A 134 -14.72 6.97 -5.49
C LEU A 134 -14.57 5.87 -6.55
N THR A 135 -13.79 4.84 -6.27
CA THR A 135 -13.59 3.71 -7.18
C THR A 135 -14.87 2.88 -7.31
N ARG A 136 -15.55 2.63 -6.19
CA ARG A 136 -16.87 1.99 -6.20
C ARG A 136 -17.91 2.83 -6.97
N ALA A 137 -17.96 4.15 -6.75
CA ALA A 137 -18.83 5.06 -7.47
C ALA A 137 -18.57 5.06 -8.99
N ALA A 138 -17.33 4.80 -9.40
CA ALA A 138 -16.94 4.63 -10.80
C ALA A 138 -17.32 3.26 -11.39
N GLY A 139 -17.90 2.37 -10.58
CA GLY A 139 -18.31 1.01 -11.00
C GLY A 139 -17.14 0.07 -11.25
N LEU A 140 -16.00 0.28 -10.58
CA LEU A 140 -14.81 -0.55 -10.73
C LEU A 140 -14.69 -1.54 -9.57
N PRO A 141 -14.43 -2.82 -9.85
CA PRO A 141 -14.27 -3.84 -8.82
C PRO A 141 -13.04 -3.59 -7.94
N GLN A 142 -13.16 -3.92 -6.67
CA GLN A 142 -12.09 -3.90 -5.68
C GLN A 142 -12.06 -5.25 -4.96
N ILE A 143 -11.03 -6.05 -5.20
CA ILE A 143 -10.90 -7.41 -4.66
C ILE A 143 -9.70 -7.45 -3.74
N ALA A 144 -9.93 -7.45 -2.43
CA ALA A 144 -8.85 -7.50 -1.44
C ALA A 144 -8.46 -8.94 -1.10
N VAL A 145 -7.18 -9.23 -1.19
CA VAL A 145 -6.57 -10.46 -0.66
C VAL A 145 -5.93 -10.13 0.69
N LEU A 146 -6.48 -10.71 1.75
CA LEU A 146 -5.99 -10.48 3.10
C LEU A 146 -4.94 -11.51 3.47
N ARG A 147 -3.76 -11.02 3.80
CA ARG A 147 -2.61 -11.82 4.23
C ARG A 147 -2.41 -11.65 5.74
N ASP A 148 -1.79 -12.61 6.38
CA ASP A 148 -1.48 -12.54 7.81
C ASP A 148 -0.16 -11.75 8.06
N PRO A 149 -0.18 -10.71 8.92
CA PRO A 149 -1.35 -10.10 9.58
C PRO A 149 -1.98 -9.00 8.70
N THR A 150 -3.29 -8.83 8.83
CA THR A 150 -4.01 -7.65 8.33
C THR A 150 -4.89 -7.13 9.44
N THR A 151 -4.48 -6.03 10.07
CA THR A 151 -5.11 -5.48 11.28
C THR A 151 -5.37 -3.98 11.19
N GLY A 152 -6.10 -3.45 12.17
CA GLY A 152 -6.31 -2.01 12.36
C GLY A 152 -6.97 -1.32 11.18
N GLY A 153 -6.48 -0.11 10.90
CA GLY A 153 -7.03 0.73 9.83
C GLY A 153 -6.85 0.18 8.43
N GLY A 154 -5.79 -0.62 8.19
CA GLY A 154 -5.60 -1.29 6.91
C GLY A 154 -6.69 -2.32 6.61
N TRP A 155 -7.08 -3.10 7.62
CA TRP A 155 -8.25 -3.98 7.53
C TRP A 155 -9.52 -3.17 7.25
N ALA A 156 -9.77 -2.12 8.05
CA ALA A 156 -11.02 -1.35 7.99
C ALA A 156 -11.20 -0.60 6.65
N THR A 157 -10.10 -0.21 5.98
CA THR A 157 -10.16 0.60 4.76
C THR A 157 -9.94 -0.22 3.49
N LEU A 158 -8.88 -1.01 3.43
CA LEU A 158 -8.53 -1.79 2.23
C LEU A 158 -9.23 -3.16 2.21
N GLY A 159 -9.35 -3.80 3.35
CA GLY A 159 -10.03 -5.08 3.48
C GLY A 159 -11.55 -4.93 3.42
N ALA A 160 -12.12 -4.33 4.46
CA ALA A 160 -13.58 -4.16 4.57
C ALA A 160 -14.15 -3.12 3.59
N GLY A 161 -13.32 -2.27 3.00
CA GLY A 161 -13.70 -1.32 1.96
C GLY A 161 -13.78 -1.93 0.56
N ALA A 162 -13.30 -3.15 0.34
CA ALA A 162 -13.42 -3.86 -0.94
C ALA A 162 -14.85 -4.40 -1.19
N ASP A 163 -15.10 -4.93 -2.38
CA ASP A 163 -16.40 -5.48 -2.78
C ASP A 163 -16.62 -6.91 -2.27
#